data_9fcead19e37297d4eac10bef1e9f592e
#
_entry.id   9fcead19e37297d4eac10bef1e9f592e
#
_cell.length_a   1.000
_cell.length_b   1.000
_cell.length_c   1.000
_cell.angle_alpha   90.00
_cell.angle_beta   90.00
_cell.angle_gamma   90.00
#
_symmetry.space_group_name_H-M   'P 1'
#
loop_
_entity.id
_entity.type
_entity.pdbx_description
1 polymer ?
#
loop_
_entity_poly.entity_id
_entity_poly.type
_entity_poly.pdbx_seq_one_letter_code
_entity_poly.pdbx_strand_id
1 'polypeptide(L)'
;MSAPHRLDFPPLYAILDTEQTKGRSPDVVLRTLLNSDVKVLQLRAKVMSSREFLRLARETRALTQSYGCRFIVNDRVDIALASDADGVHLGQEDLPLHAARKLIGQKIIGISTHDLEQAREAEHCGADYIGFGPMFGTTTKETGYSTRGAQMLREVREAVSLPIVVIGGITEANVAQVWRAGADSAAIIGDILGSDDIASKVKRILALSPS
;
A
#
# COMPACT_ATOMS: atom_id res chain seq x y z
N MET A 1 -24.54 -16.72 -9.29
CA MET A 1 -23.70 -15.53 -9.02
C MET A 1 -22.32 -16.08 -8.69
N SER A 2 -21.28 -15.84 -9.52
CA SER A 2 -19.91 -16.24 -9.19
C SER A 2 -19.46 -15.47 -7.95
N ALA A 3 -18.76 -16.14 -7.04
CA ALA A 3 -18.14 -15.49 -5.89
C ALA A 3 -17.30 -14.29 -6.38
N PRO A 4 -17.32 -13.14 -5.68
CA PRO A 4 -16.49 -12.02 -6.07
C PRO A 4 -15.03 -12.50 -6.09
N HIS A 5 -14.33 -12.28 -7.20
CA HIS A 5 -12.92 -12.58 -7.31
C HIS A 5 -12.21 -11.78 -6.23
N ARG A 6 -11.74 -12.45 -5.16
CA ARG A 6 -10.89 -11.82 -4.14
C ARG A 6 -9.66 -11.28 -4.84
N LEU A 7 -9.39 -10.00 -4.67
CA LEU A 7 -8.19 -9.38 -5.20
C LEU A 7 -6.95 -10.03 -4.55
N ASP A 8 -6.09 -10.61 -5.36
CA ASP A 8 -4.85 -11.22 -4.88
C ASP A 8 -3.77 -10.16 -4.70
N PHE A 9 -3.12 -10.17 -3.54
CA PHE A 9 -2.00 -9.29 -3.23
C PHE A 9 -0.72 -10.09 -3.05
N PRO A 10 0.39 -9.62 -3.69
CA PRO A 10 1.70 -10.21 -3.44
C PRO A 10 2.15 -9.94 -2.00
N PRO A 11 3.09 -10.73 -1.45
CA PRO A 11 3.53 -10.56 -0.06
C PRO A 11 4.05 -9.17 0.28
N LEU A 12 4.65 -8.48 -0.69
CA LEU A 12 5.20 -7.13 -0.53
C LEU A 12 4.36 -6.11 -1.29
N TYR A 13 3.94 -5.07 -0.58
CA TYR A 13 3.34 -3.85 -1.09
C TYR A 13 4.37 -2.72 -0.94
N ALA A 14 5.05 -2.35 -2.01
CA ALA A 14 6.05 -1.29 -1.96
C ALA A 14 5.37 0.09 -2.00
N ILE A 15 5.87 1.02 -1.18
CA ILE A 15 5.43 2.42 -1.24
C ILE A 15 6.62 3.29 -1.61
N LEU A 16 6.54 3.95 -2.76
CA LEU A 16 7.44 5.01 -3.16
C LEU A 16 6.93 6.32 -2.55
N ASP A 17 7.50 6.68 -1.42
CA ASP A 17 7.25 7.96 -0.77
C ASP A 17 8.32 8.97 -1.19
N THR A 18 7.91 10.03 -1.87
CA THR A 18 8.83 11.03 -2.43
C THR A 18 9.63 11.79 -1.38
N GLU A 19 9.15 11.81 -0.14
CA GLU A 19 9.83 12.46 0.99
C GLU A 19 10.85 11.55 1.71
N GLN A 20 10.81 10.23 1.43
CA GLN A 20 11.61 9.21 2.11
C GLN A 20 12.73 8.62 1.24
N THR A 21 13.02 9.20 0.08
CA THR A 21 13.98 8.65 -0.90
C THR A 21 15.44 8.80 -0.53
N LYS A 22 15.79 9.39 0.62
CA LYS A 22 17.19 9.73 1.00
C LYS A 22 17.90 10.57 -0.07
N GLY A 23 17.21 11.53 -0.69
CA GLY A 23 17.78 12.39 -1.72
C GLY A 23 17.96 11.72 -3.10
N ARG A 24 17.58 10.44 -3.25
CA ARG A 24 17.56 9.79 -4.57
C ARG A 24 16.36 10.28 -5.38
N SER A 25 16.52 10.36 -6.69
CA SER A 25 15.41 10.72 -7.56
C SER A 25 14.31 9.64 -7.51
N PRO A 26 13.02 10.02 -7.49
CA PRO A 26 11.92 9.06 -7.51
C PRO A 26 11.97 8.06 -8.67
N ASP A 27 12.44 8.48 -9.87
CA ASP A 27 12.60 7.59 -11.03
C ASP A 27 13.64 6.49 -10.77
N VAL A 28 14.77 6.82 -10.17
CA VAL A 28 15.80 5.83 -9.83
C VAL A 28 15.25 4.81 -8.82
N VAL A 29 14.56 5.28 -7.78
CA VAL A 29 13.94 4.40 -6.78
C VAL A 29 12.88 3.51 -7.42
N LEU A 30 12.00 4.08 -8.25
CA LEU A 30 10.95 3.36 -8.96
C LEU A 30 11.52 2.21 -9.80
N ARG A 31 12.52 2.50 -10.65
CA ARG A 31 13.17 1.48 -11.49
C ARG A 31 13.84 0.40 -10.64
N THR A 32 14.46 0.78 -9.54
CA THR A 32 15.10 -0.19 -8.64
C THR A 32 14.06 -1.12 -8.01
N LEU A 33 12.92 -0.61 -7.54
CA LEU A 33 11.83 -1.42 -7.01
C LEU A 33 11.26 -2.36 -8.08
N LEU A 34 10.98 -1.88 -9.28
CA LEU A 34 10.42 -2.68 -10.36
C LEU A 34 11.40 -3.77 -10.83
N ASN A 35 12.69 -3.47 -10.96
CA ASN A 35 13.74 -4.45 -11.28
C ASN A 35 13.95 -5.49 -10.17
N SER A 36 13.40 -5.26 -8.98
CA SER A 36 13.46 -6.18 -7.83
C SER A 36 12.21 -7.03 -7.67
N ASP A 37 11.40 -7.15 -8.74
CA ASP A 37 10.19 -7.97 -8.82
C ASP A 37 9.03 -7.50 -7.91
N VAL A 38 8.96 -6.21 -7.61
CA VAL A 38 7.79 -5.61 -6.95
C VAL A 38 6.57 -5.70 -7.87
N LYS A 39 5.46 -6.26 -7.37
CA LYS A 39 4.22 -6.49 -8.13
C LYS A 39 3.07 -5.55 -7.77
N VAL A 40 3.18 -4.83 -6.65
CA VAL A 40 2.27 -3.75 -6.28
C VAL A 40 3.09 -2.58 -5.75
N LEU A 41 2.82 -1.40 -6.29
CA LEU A 41 3.52 -0.17 -5.93
C LEU A 41 2.50 0.95 -5.69
N GLN A 42 2.62 1.61 -4.55
CA GLN A 42 1.90 2.85 -4.26
C GLN A 42 2.84 4.05 -4.42
N LEU A 43 2.38 5.09 -5.11
CA LEU A 43 3.06 6.38 -5.16
C LEU A 43 2.44 7.34 -4.15
N ARG A 44 3.26 7.81 -3.22
CA ARG A 44 2.90 8.78 -2.18
C ARG A 44 3.73 10.06 -2.36
N ALA A 45 3.06 11.21 -2.53
CA ALA A 45 3.68 12.52 -2.74
C ALA A 45 2.85 13.61 -2.03
N LYS A 46 3.13 13.83 -0.75
CA LYS A 46 2.33 14.73 0.10
C LYS A 46 2.61 16.22 -0.13
N VAL A 47 3.84 16.57 -0.50
CA VAL A 47 4.28 17.96 -0.65
C VAL A 47 4.41 18.43 -2.11
N MET A 48 4.22 17.53 -3.09
CA MET A 48 4.26 17.90 -4.50
C MET A 48 3.03 18.71 -4.92
N SER A 49 3.23 19.65 -5.83
CA SER A 49 2.10 20.27 -6.53
C SER A 49 1.32 19.24 -7.35
N SER A 50 0.01 19.47 -7.56
CA SER A 50 -0.83 18.55 -8.35
C SER A 50 -0.27 18.32 -9.76
N ARG A 51 0.35 19.34 -10.37
CA ARG A 51 0.98 19.23 -11.71
C ARG A 51 2.18 18.28 -11.70
N GLU A 52 3.05 18.41 -10.72
CA GLU A 52 4.23 17.56 -10.59
C GLU A 52 3.84 16.13 -10.21
N PHE A 53 2.88 15.98 -9.28
CA PHE A 53 2.37 14.67 -8.90
C PHE A 53 1.74 13.94 -10.10
N LEU A 54 0.92 14.62 -10.90
CA LEU A 54 0.32 14.02 -12.08
C LEU A 54 1.38 13.60 -13.12
N ARG A 55 2.42 14.44 -13.34
CA ARG A 55 3.53 14.07 -14.23
C ARG A 55 4.22 12.80 -13.74
N LEU A 56 4.61 12.76 -12.46
CA LEU A 56 5.27 11.59 -11.86
C LEU A 56 4.36 10.35 -11.88
N ALA A 57 3.06 10.52 -11.61
CA ALA A 57 2.10 9.42 -11.64
C ALA A 57 1.96 8.81 -13.05
N ARG A 58 1.96 9.63 -14.10
CA ARG A 58 1.94 9.15 -15.51
C ARG A 58 3.23 8.41 -15.88
N GLU A 59 4.37 8.92 -15.47
CA GLU A 59 5.67 8.25 -15.66
C GLU A 59 5.69 6.91 -14.90
N THR A 60 5.20 6.89 -13.66
CA THR A 60 5.06 5.68 -12.86
C THR A 60 4.13 4.67 -13.52
N ARG A 61 2.97 5.11 -14.02
CA ARG A 61 2.01 4.24 -14.72
C ARG A 61 2.64 3.55 -15.93
N ALA A 62 3.33 4.32 -16.78
CA ALA A 62 3.97 3.76 -17.96
C ALA A 62 5.00 2.67 -17.62
N LEU A 63 5.80 2.89 -16.57
CA LEU A 63 6.79 1.92 -16.11
C LEU A 63 6.11 0.70 -15.45
N THR A 64 5.21 0.88 -14.49
CA THR A 64 4.54 -0.23 -13.80
C THR A 64 3.81 -1.16 -14.76
N GLN A 65 3.18 -0.60 -15.81
CA GLN A 65 2.52 -1.38 -16.85
C GLN A 65 3.51 -2.29 -17.61
N SER A 66 4.70 -1.80 -17.95
CA SER A 66 5.72 -2.59 -18.65
C SER A 66 6.34 -3.71 -17.81
N TYR A 67 6.24 -3.60 -16.48
CA TYR A 67 6.69 -4.63 -15.51
C TYR A 67 5.56 -5.53 -15.00
N GLY A 68 4.32 -5.34 -15.43
CA GLY A 68 3.16 -6.05 -14.89
C GLY A 68 2.95 -5.78 -13.39
N CYS A 69 3.34 -4.59 -12.94
CA CYS A 69 3.20 -4.15 -11.56
C CYS A 69 1.92 -3.32 -11.40
N ARG A 70 1.09 -3.65 -10.41
CA ARG A 70 -0.13 -2.89 -10.09
C ARG A 70 0.26 -1.54 -9.50
N PHE A 71 -0.36 -0.47 -10.01
CA PHE A 71 -0.07 0.91 -9.60
C PHE A 71 -1.22 1.54 -8.82
N ILE A 72 -0.95 1.96 -7.60
CA ILE A 72 -1.90 2.62 -6.70
C ILE A 72 -1.42 4.05 -6.41
N VAL A 73 -2.33 5.01 -6.43
CA VAL A 73 -2.06 6.40 -6.03
C VAL A 73 -2.54 6.62 -4.60
N ASN A 74 -1.74 7.30 -3.79
CA ASN A 74 -2.12 7.62 -2.41
C ASN A 74 -3.00 8.87 -2.35
N ASP A 75 -4.14 8.83 -1.63
CA ASP A 75 -5.10 9.91 -1.29
C ASP A 75 -5.82 10.58 -2.46
N ARG A 76 -5.22 10.71 -3.62
CA ARG A 76 -5.64 11.59 -4.70
C ARG A 76 -6.40 10.82 -5.80
N VAL A 77 -7.73 10.75 -5.67
CA VAL A 77 -8.64 10.14 -6.65
C VAL A 77 -8.52 10.79 -8.03
N ASP A 78 -8.40 12.11 -8.08
CA ASP A 78 -8.21 12.89 -9.31
C ASP A 78 -6.92 12.53 -10.05
N ILE A 79 -5.82 12.38 -9.32
CA ILE A 79 -4.52 11.95 -9.88
C ILE A 79 -4.59 10.49 -10.35
N ALA A 80 -5.24 9.60 -9.57
CA ALA A 80 -5.41 8.20 -9.96
C ALA A 80 -6.18 8.08 -11.29
N LEU A 81 -7.25 8.86 -11.46
CA LEU A 81 -8.01 8.91 -12.71
C LEU A 81 -7.17 9.50 -13.87
N ALA A 82 -6.56 10.66 -13.64
CA ALA A 82 -5.83 11.40 -14.68
C ALA A 82 -4.53 10.72 -15.12
N SER A 83 -3.98 9.81 -14.33
CA SER A 83 -2.80 9.00 -14.66
C SER A 83 -3.13 7.58 -15.12
N ASP A 84 -4.42 7.21 -15.14
CA ASP A 84 -4.90 5.85 -15.39
C ASP A 84 -4.28 4.80 -14.46
N ALA A 85 -4.07 5.15 -13.17
CA ALA A 85 -3.64 4.20 -12.17
C ALA A 85 -4.65 3.04 -12.03
N ASP A 86 -4.20 1.89 -11.53
CA ASP A 86 -5.06 0.73 -11.29
C ASP A 86 -6.00 0.97 -10.10
N GLY A 87 -5.63 1.89 -9.19
CA GLY A 87 -6.44 2.23 -8.04
C GLY A 87 -5.94 3.39 -7.21
N VAL A 88 -6.62 3.61 -6.09
CA VAL A 88 -6.31 4.62 -5.07
C VAL A 88 -6.32 4.00 -3.68
N HIS A 89 -5.49 4.49 -2.79
CA HIS A 89 -5.55 4.19 -1.36
C HIS A 89 -5.90 5.44 -0.57
N LEU A 90 -6.94 5.37 0.26
CA LEU A 90 -7.50 6.49 1.00
C LEU A 90 -7.36 6.30 2.50
N GLY A 91 -7.05 7.37 3.21
CA GLY A 91 -7.11 7.45 4.67
C GLY A 91 -8.51 7.79 5.17
N GLN A 92 -8.66 7.82 6.51
CA GLN A 92 -9.95 8.10 7.16
C GLN A 92 -10.44 9.54 6.96
N GLU A 93 -9.54 10.47 6.69
CA GLU A 93 -9.85 11.90 6.49
C GLU A 93 -9.86 12.31 5.00
N ASP A 94 -9.59 11.36 4.11
CA ASP A 94 -9.61 11.60 2.67
C ASP A 94 -11.04 11.53 2.11
N LEU A 95 -11.18 11.54 0.80
CA LEU A 95 -12.48 11.43 0.15
C LEU A 95 -13.20 10.14 0.60
N PRO A 96 -14.44 10.20 1.14
CA PRO A 96 -15.16 9.02 1.58
C PRO A 96 -15.30 7.97 0.48
N LEU A 97 -15.18 6.69 0.85
CA LEU A 97 -15.15 5.55 -0.08
C LEU A 97 -16.31 5.58 -1.09
N HIS A 98 -17.53 5.84 -0.63
CA HIS A 98 -18.70 5.89 -1.52
C HIS A 98 -18.63 7.01 -2.58
N ALA A 99 -17.99 8.14 -2.24
CA ALA A 99 -17.76 9.24 -3.18
C ALA A 99 -16.63 8.90 -4.15
N ALA A 100 -15.54 8.32 -3.64
CA ALA A 100 -14.44 7.84 -4.47
C ALA A 100 -14.91 6.78 -5.47
N ARG A 101 -15.74 5.81 -5.05
CA ARG A 101 -16.29 4.75 -5.90
C ARG A 101 -17.13 5.30 -7.06
N LYS A 102 -17.91 6.35 -6.83
CA LYS A 102 -18.66 7.04 -7.91
C LYS A 102 -17.76 7.65 -8.97
N LEU A 103 -16.59 8.13 -8.58
CA LEU A 103 -15.63 8.75 -9.49
C LEU A 103 -14.77 7.71 -10.22
N ILE A 104 -14.26 6.73 -9.49
CA ILE A 104 -13.21 5.83 -9.99
C ILE A 104 -13.77 4.52 -10.61
N GLY A 105 -15.06 4.29 -10.46
CA GLY A 105 -15.76 3.14 -11.03
C GLY A 105 -15.25 1.80 -10.46
N GLN A 106 -14.78 0.91 -11.31
CA GLN A 106 -14.32 -0.43 -10.97
C GLN A 106 -12.83 -0.50 -10.62
N LYS A 107 -12.12 0.63 -10.61
CA LYS A 107 -10.71 0.65 -10.19
C LYS A 107 -10.59 0.32 -8.69
N ILE A 108 -9.43 -0.13 -8.28
CA ILE A 108 -9.16 -0.58 -6.90
C ILE A 108 -9.24 0.59 -5.92
N ILE A 109 -9.96 0.40 -4.81
CA ILE A 109 -9.96 1.32 -3.67
C ILE A 109 -9.51 0.57 -2.42
N GLY A 110 -8.38 0.98 -1.86
CA GLY A 110 -7.94 0.57 -0.53
C GLY A 110 -8.29 1.61 0.51
N ILE A 111 -8.60 1.17 1.74
CA ILE A 111 -8.93 2.05 2.86
C ILE A 111 -8.00 1.76 4.03
N SER A 112 -7.38 2.82 4.59
CA SER A 112 -6.65 2.73 5.86
C SER A 112 -7.61 2.43 7.02
N THR A 113 -7.30 1.44 7.85
CA THR A 113 -8.09 1.06 9.02
C THR A 113 -7.20 0.87 10.23
N HIS A 114 -7.73 1.13 11.42
CA HIS A 114 -6.98 1.13 12.66
C HIS A 114 -7.58 0.24 13.74
N ASP A 115 -8.77 -0.25 13.55
CA ASP A 115 -9.49 -1.14 14.46
C ASP A 115 -10.47 -2.04 13.70
N LEU A 116 -11.15 -2.90 14.45
CA LEU A 116 -12.07 -3.89 13.90
C LEU A 116 -13.33 -3.26 13.30
N GLU A 117 -13.81 -2.18 13.87
CA GLU A 117 -15.02 -1.48 13.42
C GLU A 117 -14.76 -0.84 12.05
N GLN A 118 -13.66 -0.10 11.92
CA GLN A 118 -13.25 0.49 10.64
C GLN A 118 -13.00 -0.58 9.55
N ALA A 119 -12.44 -1.74 9.92
CA ALA A 119 -12.22 -2.83 8.97
C ALA A 119 -13.54 -3.41 8.44
N ARG A 120 -14.52 -3.65 9.31
CA ARG A 120 -15.86 -4.11 8.93
C ARG A 120 -16.63 -3.07 8.10
N GLU A 121 -16.53 -1.81 8.47
CA GLU A 121 -17.14 -0.72 7.73
C GLU A 121 -16.56 -0.60 6.31
N ALA A 122 -15.23 -0.68 6.18
CA ALA A 122 -14.58 -0.65 4.87
C ALA A 122 -15.06 -1.81 3.97
N GLU A 123 -15.19 -3.03 4.51
CA GLU A 123 -15.74 -4.17 3.77
C GLU A 123 -17.21 -3.95 3.39
N HIS A 124 -18.04 -3.53 4.34
CA HIS A 124 -19.46 -3.25 4.09
C HIS A 124 -19.68 -2.18 3.02
N CYS A 125 -18.84 -1.15 3.03
CA CYS A 125 -18.89 -0.05 2.06
C CYS A 125 -18.27 -0.38 0.70
N GLY A 126 -17.69 -1.56 0.51
CA GLY A 126 -17.18 -2.04 -0.78
C GLY A 126 -15.75 -1.60 -1.11
N ALA A 127 -14.88 -1.53 -0.10
CA ALA A 127 -13.44 -1.46 -0.33
C ALA A 127 -12.95 -2.75 -1.01
N ASP A 128 -11.88 -2.64 -1.80
CA ASP A 128 -11.26 -3.80 -2.45
C ASP A 128 -10.18 -4.43 -1.58
N TYR A 129 -9.59 -3.67 -0.68
CA TYR A 129 -8.67 -4.12 0.36
C TYR A 129 -8.61 -3.11 1.51
N ILE A 130 -8.10 -3.53 2.65
CA ILE A 130 -7.80 -2.64 3.77
C ILE A 130 -6.31 -2.52 4.04
N GLY A 131 -5.87 -1.30 4.39
CA GLY A 131 -4.57 -1.05 4.98
C GLY A 131 -4.71 -1.05 6.50
N PHE A 132 -4.11 -2.02 7.20
CA PHE A 132 -4.27 -2.15 8.65
C PHE A 132 -2.99 -1.79 9.41
N GLY A 133 -3.09 -0.88 10.36
CA GLY A 133 -1.95 -0.47 11.19
C GLY A 133 -2.20 0.73 12.11
N PRO A 134 -1.14 1.24 12.77
CA PRO A 134 0.26 0.80 12.68
C PRO A 134 0.52 -0.51 13.44
N MET A 135 1.27 -1.43 12.81
CA MET A 135 1.58 -2.72 13.44
C MET A 135 2.63 -2.59 14.56
N PHE A 136 3.66 -1.81 14.31
CA PHE A 136 4.76 -1.53 15.22
C PHE A 136 4.99 -0.02 15.32
N GLY A 137 5.85 0.41 16.26
CA GLY A 137 6.26 1.82 16.37
C GLY A 137 6.86 2.32 15.06
N THR A 138 6.45 3.50 14.59
CA THR A 138 6.91 4.09 13.34
C THR A 138 7.15 5.57 13.50
N THR A 139 8.18 6.08 12.83
CA THR A 139 8.49 7.52 12.71
C THR A 139 8.10 8.08 11.34
N THR A 140 7.68 7.23 10.40
CA THR A 140 7.38 7.62 9.02
C THR A 140 6.08 8.41 8.89
N LYS A 141 5.08 8.12 9.75
CA LYS A 141 3.81 8.83 9.80
C LYS A 141 3.35 8.90 11.26
N GLU A 142 3.10 10.11 11.75
CA GLU A 142 2.35 10.29 13.01
C GLU A 142 0.89 9.95 12.73
N THR A 143 0.42 8.84 13.26
CA THR A 143 -0.96 8.36 13.03
C THR A 143 -1.90 8.70 14.19
N GLY A 144 -1.35 9.12 15.33
CA GLY A 144 -2.13 9.31 16.57
C GLY A 144 -2.64 8.00 17.19
N TYR A 145 -2.38 6.86 16.56
CA TYR A 145 -2.84 5.56 17.03
C TYR A 145 -1.71 4.77 17.71
N SER A 146 -2.05 4.03 18.77
CA SER A 146 -1.16 3.04 19.37
C SER A 146 -0.92 1.86 18.43
N THR A 147 0.18 1.15 18.64
CA THR A 147 0.49 -0.07 17.86
C THR A 147 -0.59 -1.14 18.03
N ARG A 148 -0.96 -1.81 16.94
CA ARG A 148 -2.06 -2.78 16.91
C ARG A 148 -1.62 -4.18 17.29
N GLY A 149 -0.42 -4.57 16.90
CA GLY A 149 0.15 -5.87 17.22
C GLY A 149 -0.52 -7.06 16.48
N ALA A 150 0.10 -8.25 16.62
CA ALA A 150 -0.34 -9.45 15.90
C ALA A 150 -1.68 -10.01 16.38
N GLN A 151 -2.06 -9.75 17.64
CA GLN A 151 -3.34 -10.21 18.21
C GLN A 151 -4.52 -9.54 17.47
N MET A 152 -4.53 -8.20 17.43
CA MET A 152 -5.60 -7.46 16.77
C MET A 152 -5.65 -7.75 15.25
N LEU A 153 -4.50 -7.99 14.62
CA LEU A 153 -4.48 -8.42 13.22
C LEU A 153 -5.23 -9.75 13.01
N ARG A 154 -5.05 -10.73 13.90
CA ARG A 154 -5.80 -11.99 13.82
C ARG A 154 -7.30 -11.78 13.98
N GLU A 155 -7.71 -10.95 14.95
CA GLU A 155 -9.12 -10.60 15.15
C GLU A 155 -9.72 -9.92 13.91
N VAL A 156 -8.98 -9.02 13.28
CA VAL A 156 -9.42 -8.39 12.02
C VAL A 156 -9.49 -9.43 10.91
N ARG A 157 -8.50 -10.33 10.78
CA ARG A 157 -8.52 -11.39 9.77
C ARG A 157 -9.70 -12.33 9.88
N GLU A 158 -10.12 -12.66 11.10
CA GLU A 158 -11.32 -13.48 11.36
C GLU A 158 -12.64 -12.76 11.03
N ALA A 159 -12.62 -11.42 11.07
CA ALA A 159 -13.82 -10.60 10.95
C ALA A 159 -14.12 -10.12 9.54
N VAL A 160 -13.13 -10.04 8.65
CA VAL A 160 -13.27 -9.56 7.27
C VAL A 160 -12.70 -10.55 6.25
N SER A 161 -13.28 -10.59 5.07
CA SER A 161 -12.81 -11.42 3.96
C SER A 161 -11.88 -10.67 3.00
N LEU A 162 -11.83 -9.34 3.10
CA LEU A 162 -10.97 -8.49 2.26
C LEU A 162 -9.48 -8.84 2.43
N PRO A 163 -8.67 -8.62 1.39
CA PRO A 163 -7.22 -8.60 1.53
C PRO A 163 -6.78 -7.58 2.57
N ILE A 164 -5.85 -7.99 3.45
CA ILE A 164 -5.27 -7.14 4.49
C ILE A 164 -3.83 -6.80 4.14
N VAL A 165 -3.58 -5.53 3.84
CA VAL A 165 -2.25 -4.96 3.66
C VAL A 165 -1.84 -4.30 4.97
N VAL A 166 -0.91 -4.89 5.71
CA VAL A 166 -0.46 -4.31 6.99
C VAL A 166 0.60 -3.25 6.79
N ILE A 167 0.62 -2.24 7.67
CA ILE A 167 1.57 -1.12 7.60
C ILE A 167 2.00 -0.65 8.99
N GLY A 168 3.11 0.08 9.05
CA GLY A 168 3.62 0.77 10.25
C GLY A 168 4.70 -0.01 10.97
N GLY A 169 5.93 0.49 10.90
CA GLY A 169 7.11 -0.07 11.57
C GLY A 169 7.53 -1.46 11.09
N ILE A 170 7.08 -1.88 9.91
CA ILE A 170 7.43 -3.17 9.34
C ILE A 170 8.83 -3.10 8.72
N THR A 171 9.64 -4.11 9.02
CA THR A 171 11.03 -4.25 8.58
C THR A 171 11.30 -5.69 8.13
N GLU A 172 12.44 -5.91 7.47
CA GLU A 172 12.95 -7.24 7.16
C GLU A 172 12.95 -8.19 8.37
N ALA A 173 13.26 -7.66 9.58
CA ALA A 173 13.36 -8.46 10.79
C ALA A 173 12.00 -8.92 11.36
N ASN A 174 10.92 -8.20 11.10
CA ASN A 174 9.61 -8.48 11.71
C ASN A 174 8.50 -8.85 10.71
N VAL A 175 8.73 -8.72 9.40
CA VAL A 175 7.72 -8.94 8.37
C VAL A 175 7.11 -10.35 8.40
N ALA A 176 7.90 -11.38 8.68
CA ALA A 176 7.40 -12.76 8.79
C ALA A 176 6.35 -12.94 9.91
N GLN A 177 6.38 -12.08 10.96
CA GLN A 177 5.39 -12.13 12.04
C GLN A 177 4.02 -11.69 11.57
N VAL A 178 3.94 -10.65 10.72
CA VAL A 178 2.66 -10.13 10.24
C VAL A 178 2.02 -11.08 9.22
N TRP A 179 2.78 -11.71 8.34
CA TRP A 179 2.24 -12.73 7.44
C TRP A 179 1.68 -13.92 8.21
N ARG A 180 2.41 -14.45 9.21
CA ARG A 180 1.92 -15.52 10.08
C ARG A 180 0.69 -15.13 10.91
N ALA A 181 0.46 -13.85 11.13
CA ALA A 181 -0.71 -13.34 11.85
C ALA A 181 -1.92 -13.10 10.93
N GLY A 182 -1.83 -13.37 9.61
CA GLY A 182 -2.94 -13.32 8.68
C GLY A 182 -2.95 -12.15 7.72
N ALA A 183 -1.84 -11.40 7.60
CA ALA A 183 -1.69 -10.40 6.54
C ALA A 183 -1.53 -11.07 5.17
N ASP A 184 -2.22 -10.56 4.17
CA ASP A 184 -2.02 -10.95 2.76
C ASP A 184 -0.78 -10.26 2.18
N SER A 185 -0.47 -9.03 2.62
CA SER A 185 0.65 -8.23 2.14
C SER A 185 1.21 -7.32 3.23
N ALA A 186 2.47 -6.95 3.13
CA ALA A 186 3.13 -6.01 4.02
C ALA A 186 3.58 -4.75 3.26
N ALA A 187 3.04 -3.58 3.66
CA ALA A 187 3.44 -2.29 3.13
C ALA A 187 4.66 -1.76 3.88
N ILE A 188 5.77 -1.56 3.17
CA ILE A 188 7.04 -1.17 3.77
C ILE A 188 7.58 0.09 3.08
N ILE A 189 7.87 1.13 3.87
CA ILE A 189 8.43 2.39 3.40
C ILE A 189 9.87 2.54 3.92
N GLY A 190 10.03 2.91 5.18
CA GLY A 190 11.31 3.35 5.75
C GLY A 190 12.41 2.30 5.68
N ASP A 191 12.12 1.02 5.92
CA ASP A 191 13.13 -0.05 5.89
C ASP A 191 13.65 -0.32 4.47
N ILE A 192 12.81 -0.16 3.44
CA ILE A 192 13.21 -0.30 2.04
C ILE A 192 13.89 0.98 1.55
N LEU A 193 13.20 2.12 1.63
CA LEU A 193 13.71 3.39 1.10
C LEU A 193 14.90 3.92 1.92
N GLY A 194 15.00 3.54 3.18
CA GLY A 194 16.12 3.82 4.06
C GLY A 194 17.39 3.00 3.78
N SER A 195 17.28 1.90 3.02
CA SER A 195 18.44 1.07 2.66
C SER A 195 19.34 1.73 1.63
N ASP A 196 20.63 1.53 1.75
CA ASP A 196 21.60 1.96 0.72
C ASP A 196 21.50 1.08 -0.53
N ASP A 197 21.16 -0.20 -0.36
CA ASP A 197 20.87 -1.15 -1.43
C ASP A 197 19.40 -1.62 -1.35
N ILE A 198 18.54 -0.88 -2.03
CA ILE A 198 17.09 -1.18 -2.12
C ILE A 198 16.85 -2.53 -2.77
N ALA A 199 17.58 -2.87 -3.83
CA ALA A 199 17.34 -4.09 -4.59
C ALA A 199 17.60 -5.34 -3.74
N SER A 200 18.72 -5.39 -3.05
CA SER A 200 19.04 -6.49 -2.14
C SER A 200 18.08 -6.55 -0.95
N LYS A 201 17.65 -5.40 -0.41
CA LYS A 201 16.67 -5.32 0.67
C LYS A 201 15.34 -5.95 0.25
N VAL A 202 14.81 -5.56 -0.90
CA VAL A 202 13.55 -6.12 -1.44
C VAL A 202 13.64 -7.63 -1.65
N LYS A 203 14.74 -8.12 -2.26
CA LYS A 203 14.95 -9.57 -2.47
C LYS A 203 14.96 -10.34 -1.16
N ARG A 204 15.66 -9.85 -0.12
CA ARG A 204 15.68 -10.51 1.19
C ARG A 204 14.29 -10.56 1.83
N ILE A 205 13.53 -9.45 1.76
CA ILE A 205 12.15 -9.42 2.26
C ILE A 205 11.29 -10.45 1.52
N LEU A 206 11.33 -10.47 0.18
CA LEU A 206 10.57 -11.43 -0.63
C LEU A 206 10.96 -12.89 -0.34
N ALA A 207 12.23 -13.16 -0.06
CA ALA A 207 12.69 -14.50 0.30
C ALA A 207 12.12 -15.00 1.66
N LEU A 208 11.60 -14.13 2.50
CA LEU A 208 10.95 -14.48 3.78
C LEU A 208 9.45 -14.73 3.63
N SER A 209 8.87 -14.52 2.43
CA SER A 209 7.43 -14.66 2.20
C SER A 209 6.99 -16.14 2.36
N PRO A 210 5.78 -16.35 2.87
CA PRO A 210 5.21 -17.71 2.88
C PRO A 210 5.06 -18.23 1.44
N SER A 211 5.32 -19.53 1.31
CA SER A 211 5.19 -20.28 0.05
C SER A 211 3.73 -20.43 -0.35
#